data_46cad2d9a7bff6aee16356ef809e1d23
#
_entry.id   46cad2d9a7bff6aee16356ef809e1d23
#
_cell.length_a   1.000
_cell.length_b   1.000
_cell.length_c   1.000
_cell.angle_alpha   90.00
_cell.angle_beta   90.00
_cell.angle_gamma   90.00
#
_symmetry.space_group_name_H-M   'P 1'
#
loop_
_entity.id
_entity.type
_entity.pdbx_description
1 polymer ?
#
loop_
_entity_poly.entity_id
_entity_poly.type
_entity_poly.pdbx_seq_one_letter_code
_entity_poly.pdbx_strand_id
1 'polypeptide(L)'
;MGAISDALDELAATITGAGYTVVQDPRLIRPGVVVIAPPTLTGLSAAISQLDIDVSVLTQPLGPAEQLTYLLDAVDEITSLVPVTSATYGIYNAGNQELPSYTCTVRLTIQR
;
A
#
# COMPACT_ATOMS: atom_id res chain seq x y z
N MET A 1 9.91 20.74 -3.07
CA MET A 1 9.39 19.40 -2.86
C MET A 1 9.72 18.55 -4.05
N GLY A 2 10.05 17.31 -3.84
CA GLY A 2 10.45 16.44 -4.93
C GLY A 2 9.27 15.76 -5.60
N ALA A 3 9.44 15.40 -6.86
CA ALA A 3 8.41 14.67 -7.63
C ALA A 3 8.07 13.32 -6.99
N ILE A 4 9.06 12.67 -6.36
CA ILE A 4 8.86 11.39 -5.68
C ILE A 4 7.95 11.57 -4.46
N SER A 5 8.21 12.59 -3.64
CA SER A 5 7.40 12.89 -2.48
C SER A 5 5.96 13.23 -2.87
N ASP A 6 5.80 14.01 -3.93
CA ASP A 6 4.47 14.38 -4.43
C ASP A 6 3.70 13.15 -4.95
N ALA A 7 4.40 12.21 -5.59
CA ALA A 7 3.78 10.98 -6.06
C ALA A 7 3.28 10.11 -4.91
N LEU A 8 4.04 10.03 -3.83
CA LEU A 8 3.63 9.30 -2.63
C LEU A 8 2.41 9.96 -1.97
N ASP A 9 2.41 11.28 -1.89
CA ASP A 9 1.28 12.02 -1.31
C ASP A 9 0.01 11.82 -2.16
N GLU A 10 0.15 11.81 -3.47
CA GLU A 10 -0.97 11.58 -4.37
C GLU A 10 -1.49 10.15 -4.24
N LEU A 11 -0.62 9.17 -4.12
CA LEU A 11 -1.01 7.78 -3.90
C LEU A 11 -1.80 7.66 -2.59
N ALA A 12 -1.29 8.23 -1.51
CA ALA A 12 -1.96 8.21 -0.21
C ALA A 12 -3.33 8.89 -0.29
N ALA A 13 -3.42 10.02 -0.97
CA ALA A 13 -4.68 10.75 -1.13
C ALA A 13 -5.70 9.94 -1.94
N THR A 14 -5.25 9.24 -2.97
CA THR A 14 -6.13 8.40 -3.80
C THR A 14 -6.74 7.27 -2.97
N ILE A 15 -5.93 6.60 -2.17
CA ILE A 15 -6.39 5.49 -1.32
C ILE A 15 -7.29 6.02 -0.20
N THR A 16 -6.93 7.14 0.40
CA THR A 16 -7.75 7.78 1.44
C THR A 16 -9.12 8.17 0.88
N GLY A 17 -9.16 8.66 -0.34
CA GLY A 17 -10.41 9.04 -1.00
C GLY A 17 -11.35 7.86 -1.23
N ALA A 18 -10.83 6.64 -1.25
CA ALA A 18 -11.65 5.43 -1.38
C ALA A 18 -12.22 4.95 -0.04
N GLY A 19 -11.92 5.64 1.06
CA GLY A 19 -12.45 5.31 2.37
C GLY A 19 -11.51 4.58 3.31
N TYR A 20 -10.24 4.41 2.93
CA TYR A 20 -9.25 3.72 3.77
C TYR A 20 -8.47 4.72 4.62
N THR A 21 -8.06 4.28 5.80
CA THR A 21 -7.12 5.02 6.63
C THR A 21 -5.71 4.62 6.22
N VAL A 22 -4.94 5.57 5.72
CA VAL A 22 -3.58 5.33 5.24
C VAL A 22 -2.59 5.81 6.28
N VAL A 23 -1.61 4.97 6.62
CA VAL A 23 -0.55 5.32 7.56
C VAL A 23 0.81 5.03 6.93
N GLN A 24 1.79 5.87 7.26
CA GLN A 24 3.18 5.69 6.87
C GLN A 24 4.09 5.60 8.10
N ASP A 25 3.61 6.09 9.25
CA ASP A 25 4.34 6.06 10.50
C ASP A 25 4.15 4.71 11.17
N PRO A 26 5.23 3.94 11.44
CA PRO A 26 5.13 2.63 12.09
C PRO A 26 4.41 2.65 13.43
N ARG A 27 4.42 3.78 14.14
CA ARG A 27 3.76 3.90 15.43
C ARG A 27 2.23 3.95 15.33
N LEU A 28 1.71 4.18 14.14
CA LEU A 28 0.27 4.30 13.91
C LEU A 28 -0.33 3.06 13.27
N ILE A 29 0.46 2.00 13.08
CA ILE A 29 -0.01 0.76 12.47
C ILE A 29 -0.94 0.03 13.44
N ARG A 30 -2.12 -0.30 12.94
CA ARG A 30 -3.15 -1.02 13.69
C ARG A 30 -4.03 -1.80 12.72
N PRO A 31 -4.86 -2.74 13.21
CA PRO A 31 -5.80 -3.45 12.33
C PRO A 31 -6.72 -2.50 11.58
N GLY A 32 -6.96 -2.79 10.31
CA GLY A 32 -7.88 -2.03 9.49
C GLY A 32 -7.29 -0.85 8.74
N VAL A 33 -5.97 -0.64 8.83
CA VAL A 33 -5.32 0.45 8.10
C VAL A 33 -4.62 -0.06 6.85
N VAL A 34 -4.29 0.86 5.95
CA VAL A 34 -3.43 0.60 4.79
C VAL A 34 -2.08 1.24 5.06
N VAL A 35 -1.02 0.45 4.99
CA VAL A 35 0.35 0.91 5.24
C VAL A 35 1.06 1.11 3.91
N ILE A 36 1.61 2.29 3.69
CA ILE A 36 2.44 2.58 2.52
C ILE A 36 3.89 2.58 2.97
N ALA A 37 4.67 1.64 2.43
CA ALA A 37 6.08 1.52 2.74
C ALA A 37 6.91 2.52 1.92
N PRO A 38 8.15 2.83 2.37
CA PRO A 38 9.05 3.64 1.55
C PRO A 38 9.27 3.00 0.19
N PRO A 39 9.35 3.80 -0.88
CA PRO A 39 9.48 3.26 -2.23
C PRO A 39 10.86 2.68 -2.51
N THR A 40 10.89 1.69 -3.39
CA THR A 40 12.13 1.24 -4.02
C THR A 40 12.30 1.99 -5.33
N LEU A 41 13.44 2.62 -5.53
CA LEU A 41 13.70 3.44 -6.70
C LEU A 41 14.55 2.65 -7.68
N THR A 42 14.07 2.53 -8.92
CA THR A 42 14.77 1.84 -9.97
C THR A 42 14.74 2.68 -11.25
N GLY A 43 15.66 2.39 -12.19
CA GLY A 43 15.68 3.09 -13.45
C GLY A 43 15.87 4.59 -13.31
N LEU A 44 16.69 5.02 -12.35
CA LEU A 44 16.88 6.45 -12.08
C LEU A 44 17.67 7.12 -13.20
N SER A 45 17.15 8.25 -13.65
CA SER A 45 17.84 9.11 -14.63
C SER A 45 17.44 10.56 -14.37
N ALA A 46 18.03 11.48 -15.14
CA ALA A 46 17.68 12.88 -15.02
C ALA A 46 16.23 13.16 -15.40
N ALA A 47 15.65 12.33 -16.26
CA ALA A 47 14.31 12.55 -16.81
C ALA A 47 13.25 11.62 -16.24
N ILE A 48 13.61 10.38 -15.87
CA ILE A 48 12.65 9.34 -15.51
C ILE A 48 13.11 8.61 -14.26
N SER A 49 12.18 8.38 -13.35
CA SER A 49 12.39 7.53 -12.19
C SER A 49 11.23 6.54 -12.08
N GLN A 50 11.54 5.30 -11.71
CA GLN A 50 10.54 4.28 -11.49
C GLN A 50 10.46 3.96 -10.00
N LEU A 51 9.24 3.92 -9.48
CA LEU A 51 8.98 3.63 -8.07
C LEU A 51 8.21 2.33 -7.95
N ASP A 52 8.69 1.44 -7.07
CA ASP A 52 7.94 0.28 -6.63
C ASP A 52 7.58 0.51 -5.16
N ILE A 53 6.29 0.53 -4.87
CA ILE A 53 5.79 0.87 -3.55
C ILE A 53 4.94 -0.29 -3.04
N ASP A 54 5.26 -0.79 -1.85
CA ASP A 54 4.45 -1.81 -1.20
C ASP A 54 3.34 -1.15 -0.42
N VAL A 55 2.10 -1.48 -0.79
CA VAL A 55 0.89 -1.01 -0.12
C VAL A 55 0.24 -2.22 0.55
N SER A 56 0.27 -2.26 1.86
CA SER A 56 -0.23 -3.40 2.64
C SER A 56 -1.57 -3.06 3.26
N VAL A 57 -2.59 -3.86 2.95
CA VAL A 57 -3.90 -3.78 3.57
C VAL A 57 -3.91 -4.72 4.76
N LEU A 58 -4.20 -4.20 5.95
CA LEU A 58 -4.21 -4.97 7.19
C LEU A 58 -5.62 -5.18 7.68
N THR A 59 -5.89 -6.34 8.29
CA THR A 59 -7.18 -6.59 8.93
C THR A 59 -6.96 -7.23 10.29
N GLN A 60 -8.02 -7.22 11.11
CA GLN A 60 -8.02 -7.95 12.36
C GLN A 60 -8.06 -9.45 12.07
N PRO A 61 -7.54 -10.30 13.00
CA PRO A 61 -7.73 -11.75 12.87
C PRO A 61 -9.21 -12.09 13.04
N LEU A 62 -9.91 -12.17 11.90
CA LEU A 62 -11.30 -12.60 11.82
C LEU A 62 -11.34 -14.08 11.49
N GLY A 63 -12.53 -14.66 11.29
CA GLY A 63 -12.60 -15.98 10.70
C GLY A 63 -11.95 -16.02 9.33
N PRO A 64 -11.35 -17.16 8.91
CA PRO A 64 -10.57 -17.18 7.66
C PRO A 64 -11.33 -16.68 6.43
N ALA A 65 -12.61 -17.00 6.31
CA ALA A 65 -13.40 -16.55 5.16
C ALA A 65 -13.64 -15.05 5.19
N GLU A 66 -13.90 -14.50 6.38
CA GLU A 66 -14.21 -13.09 6.54
C GLU A 66 -12.99 -12.21 6.30
N GLN A 67 -11.82 -12.61 6.83
CA GLN A 67 -10.60 -11.85 6.64
C GLN A 67 -10.17 -11.88 5.18
N LEU A 68 -10.31 -13.01 4.50
CA LEU A 68 -9.96 -13.13 3.10
C LEU A 68 -10.89 -12.26 2.23
N THR A 69 -12.20 -12.28 2.51
CA THR A 69 -13.16 -11.45 1.77
C THR A 69 -12.84 -9.96 1.94
N TYR A 70 -12.58 -9.53 3.17
CA TYR A 70 -12.22 -8.14 3.42
C TYR A 70 -10.96 -7.73 2.65
N LEU A 71 -9.92 -8.56 2.72
CA LEU A 71 -8.65 -8.26 2.07
C LEU A 71 -8.76 -8.24 0.55
N LEU A 72 -9.48 -9.22 -0.03
CA LEU A 72 -9.65 -9.28 -1.48
C LEU A 72 -10.49 -8.13 -2.01
N ASP A 73 -11.53 -7.73 -1.29
CA ASP A 73 -12.34 -6.57 -1.69
C ASP A 73 -11.48 -5.29 -1.69
N ALA A 74 -10.62 -5.13 -0.69
CA ALA A 74 -9.72 -4.00 -0.64
C ALA A 74 -8.69 -4.03 -1.78
N VAL A 75 -8.15 -5.19 -2.10
CA VAL A 75 -7.21 -5.36 -3.21
C VAL A 75 -7.88 -5.02 -4.54
N ASP A 76 -9.12 -5.49 -4.76
CA ASP A 76 -9.87 -5.16 -5.98
C ASP A 76 -10.05 -3.64 -6.12
N GLU A 77 -10.39 -2.98 -5.04
CA GLU A 77 -10.61 -1.53 -5.07
C GLU A 77 -9.32 -0.78 -5.33
N ILE A 78 -8.22 -1.16 -4.67
CA ILE A 78 -6.91 -0.53 -4.87
C ILE A 78 -6.44 -0.77 -6.32
N THR A 79 -6.63 -1.97 -6.83
CA THR A 79 -6.24 -2.31 -8.20
C THR A 79 -6.98 -1.46 -9.23
N SER A 80 -8.22 -1.06 -8.93
CA SER A 80 -8.99 -0.20 -9.83
C SER A 80 -8.54 1.27 -9.78
N LEU A 81 -7.81 1.67 -8.73
CA LEU A 81 -7.41 3.06 -8.52
C LEU A 81 -5.98 3.35 -8.96
N VAL A 82 -5.08 2.38 -8.80
CA VAL A 82 -3.64 2.57 -9.03
C VAL A 82 -3.04 1.37 -9.76
N PRO A 83 -1.90 1.56 -10.47
CA PRO A 83 -1.27 0.44 -11.19
C PRO A 83 -0.63 -0.55 -10.21
N VAL A 84 -1.26 -1.71 -10.04
CA VAL A 84 -0.76 -2.79 -9.19
C VAL A 84 -0.14 -3.86 -10.07
N THR A 85 1.11 -4.23 -9.81
CA THR A 85 1.81 -5.27 -10.58
C THR A 85 1.65 -6.65 -9.96
N SER A 86 1.45 -6.74 -8.65
CA SER A 86 1.24 -8.01 -7.96
C SER A 86 0.59 -7.74 -6.60
N ALA A 87 -0.05 -8.78 -6.07
CA ALA A 87 -0.64 -8.74 -4.73
C ALA A 87 -0.42 -10.09 -4.07
N THR A 88 0.08 -10.09 -2.83
CA THR A 88 0.46 -11.31 -2.12
C THR A 88 -0.10 -11.31 -0.71
N TYR A 89 -0.72 -12.42 -0.32
CA TYR A 89 -1.18 -12.63 1.04
C TYR A 89 0.00 -12.89 1.97
N GLY A 90 -0.08 -12.40 3.18
CA GLY A 90 0.96 -12.63 4.17
C GLY A 90 0.55 -12.18 5.56
N ILE A 91 1.53 -12.18 6.45
CA ILE A 91 1.35 -11.70 7.82
C ILE A 91 2.22 -10.46 7.99
N TYR A 92 1.60 -9.39 8.47
CA TYR A 92 2.29 -8.14 8.75
C TYR A 92 2.60 -8.08 10.24
N ASN A 93 3.86 -7.90 10.58
CA ASN A 93 4.29 -7.78 11.99
C ASN A 93 4.20 -6.32 12.41
N ALA A 94 3.27 -6.02 13.31
CA ALA A 94 3.07 -4.68 13.84
C ALA A 94 3.39 -4.69 15.33
N GLY A 95 4.68 -4.53 15.65
CA GLY A 95 5.14 -4.64 17.03
C GLY A 95 4.93 -6.03 17.58
N ASN A 96 4.04 -6.18 18.56
CA ASN A 96 3.73 -7.47 19.18
C ASN A 96 2.56 -8.20 18.53
N GLN A 97 2.02 -7.64 17.43
CA GLN A 97 0.86 -8.23 16.76
C GLN A 97 1.24 -8.73 15.39
N GLU A 98 0.66 -9.89 15.03
CA GLU A 98 0.74 -10.42 13.68
C GLU A 98 -0.63 -10.23 13.04
N LEU A 99 -0.70 -9.46 11.96
CA LEU A 99 -1.95 -9.10 11.32
C LEU A 99 -2.03 -9.71 9.92
N PRO A 100 -3.16 -10.36 9.59
CA PRO A 100 -3.36 -10.81 8.21
C PRO A 100 -3.33 -9.63 7.25
N SER A 101 -2.65 -9.80 6.12
CA SER A 101 -2.47 -8.70 5.18
C SER A 101 -2.44 -9.17 3.74
N TYR A 102 -2.73 -8.24 2.83
CA TYR A 102 -2.40 -8.37 1.41
C TYR A 102 -1.50 -7.21 1.05
N THR A 103 -0.36 -7.51 0.47
CA THR A 103 0.60 -6.50 0.03
C THR A 103 0.53 -6.37 -1.48
N CYS A 104 0.16 -5.17 -1.94
CA CYS A 104 0.10 -4.84 -3.34
C CYS A 104 1.36 -4.07 -3.72
N THR A 105 2.04 -4.49 -4.77
CA THR A 105 3.17 -3.73 -5.30
C THR A 105 2.64 -2.77 -6.36
N VAL A 106 2.77 -1.48 -6.09
CA VAL A 106 2.33 -0.41 -7.00
C VAL A 106 3.56 0.12 -7.73
N ARG A 107 3.47 0.19 -9.04
CA ARG A 107 4.57 0.71 -9.87
C ARG A 107 4.17 2.04 -10.48
N LEU A 108 4.94 3.07 -10.17
CA LEU A 108 4.74 4.41 -10.71
C LEU A 108 5.97 4.84 -11.48
N THR A 109 5.75 5.55 -12.58
CA THR A 109 6.81 6.16 -13.36
C THR A 109 6.68 7.67 -13.23
N ILE A 110 7.78 8.31 -12.86
CA ILE A 110 7.82 9.77 -12.70
C ILE A 110 8.67 10.34 -13.83
N GLN A 111 8.10 11.28 -14.56
CA GLN A 111 8.82 12.05 -15.58
C GLN A 111 9.14 13.43 -15.01
N ARG A 112 10.37 13.84 -15.20
CA ARG A 112 10.85 15.12 -14.67
C ARG A 112 11.09 16.13 -15.77
#